data_b40d89e91b416969ef2ac0a1d9f532ec
#
_entry.id   b40d89e91b416969ef2ac0a1d9f532ec
#
_cell.length_a   1.000
_cell.length_b   1.000
_cell.length_c   1.000
_cell.angle_alpha   90.00
_cell.angle_beta   90.00
_cell.angle_gamma   90.00
#
_symmetry.space_group_name_H-M   'P 1'
#
loop_
_entity.id
_entity.type
_entity.pdbx_description
1 polymer ?
#
loop_
_entity_poly.entity_id
_entity_poly.type
_entity_poly.pdbx_seq_one_letter_code
_entity_poly.pdbx_strand_id
1 'polypeptide(L)'
;MVKDMQSKIEDISKIIKEQIRNYSTRVREDEVGYVISVGDGIAKVHGIEKCRANELLEFVNGSFGMALNLEENFVSCVLLGSDVGISEGSLVKRTGRVVSVPVGEGLIGRVVDALGQPIDAKGPIDNDGYSPIERRAYGIIERKSVSVPLQTGIKAIDSMIPIGRGQRELIIGDRQTGKTVIATDTIINQKGKDVICIYVAIGQKQSTVTGVVETLHRAGAMDYTIVVAATAADPAPLQYIAPYAGCAMGEYFMDKGRDVLIVYDDLSKHAVAYRALSLLIRRPPGREAYPGDVFYLHSRLLERAARLSDECGGGSLTALPIIETQAGDVSAYIPTNVISITDGQIFLESELFHSGVRPAVNPGISVSRVGGNAQIKAMKKVAGTLKLLYSQYRELQGFAQFGSDLDADTRARLDQGARIVEVLKQGRSSPIAVELQVAIIYAVVNNLLKEVAIEDIAAFEKELFEHLTASCPELLDSIRTTGVLDKEREDELRAAIDKVKSKFIA
;
A
#
# COMPACT_ATOMS: atom_id res chain seq x y z
N MET A 1 -59.60 51.14 -30.72
CA MET A 1 -58.15 51.43 -30.60
C MET A 1 -57.65 51.50 -29.18
N VAL A 2 -58.23 52.25 -28.23
CA VAL A 2 -57.67 52.30 -26.84
C VAL A 2 -57.92 51.01 -26.06
N LYS A 3 -59.06 50.31 -26.23
CA LYS A 3 -59.30 48.99 -25.60
C LYS A 3 -58.42 47.86 -26.12
N ASP A 4 -58.05 47.88 -27.41
CA ASP A 4 -57.12 46.87 -27.99
C ASP A 4 -55.70 47.07 -27.53
N MET A 5 -55.28 48.29 -27.27
CA MET A 5 -53.94 48.54 -26.70
C MET A 5 -53.82 48.15 -25.24
N GLN A 6 -54.86 48.32 -24.43
CA GLN A 6 -54.87 47.86 -23.04
C GLN A 6 -54.82 46.33 -22.94
N SER A 7 -55.61 45.63 -23.77
CA SER A 7 -55.57 44.17 -23.84
C SER A 7 -54.22 43.62 -24.23
N LYS A 8 -53.54 44.21 -25.20
CA LYS A 8 -52.15 43.83 -25.59
C LYS A 8 -51.11 44.08 -24.52
N ILE A 9 -51.26 45.17 -23.72
CA ILE A 9 -50.36 45.46 -22.61
C ILE A 9 -50.58 44.46 -21.46
N GLU A 10 -51.80 44.04 -21.19
CA GLU A 10 -52.11 43.03 -20.18
C GLU A 10 -51.57 41.64 -20.60
N ASP A 11 -51.68 41.25 -21.86
CA ASP A 11 -51.15 40.00 -22.40
C ASP A 11 -49.59 40.00 -22.38
N ILE A 12 -48.96 41.08 -22.75
CA ILE A 12 -47.48 41.21 -22.64
C ILE A 12 -47.04 41.16 -21.19
N SER A 13 -47.77 41.79 -20.27
CA SER A 13 -47.48 41.74 -18.83
C SER A 13 -47.67 40.36 -18.25
N LYS A 14 -48.65 39.57 -18.74
CA LYS A 14 -48.83 38.17 -18.35
C LYS A 14 -47.70 37.28 -18.86
N ILE A 15 -47.33 37.43 -20.13
CA ILE A 15 -46.19 36.69 -20.73
C ILE A 15 -44.88 36.99 -20.03
N ILE A 16 -44.61 38.24 -19.69
CA ILE A 16 -43.43 38.64 -18.94
C ILE A 16 -43.45 38.06 -17.51
N LYS A 17 -44.61 38.07 -16.82
CA LYS A 17 -44.75 37.45 -15.50
C LYS A 17 -44.63 35.94 -15.54
N GLU A 18 -45.12 35.27 -16.58
CA GLU A 18 -44.94 33.85 -16.78
C GLU A 18 -43.47 33.52 -17.13
N GLN A 19 -42.81 34.29 -17.96
CA GLN A 19 -41.40 34.11 -18.25
C GLN A 19 -40.51 34.36 -17.03
N ILE A 20 -40.80 35.38 -16.23
CA ILE A 20 -40.08 35.61 -14.94
C ILE A 20 -40.36 34.48 -13.96
N ARG A 21 -41.58 33.97 -13.85
CA ARG A 21 -41.94 32.82 -13.03
C ARG A 21 -41.26 31.52 -13.50
N ASN A 22 -41.20 31.28 -14.79
CA ASN A 22 -40.49 30.15 -15.38
C ASN A 22 -38.97 30.28 -15.33
N TYR A 23 -38.45 31.50 -15.32
CA TYR A 23 -37.01 31.75 -15.14
C TYR A 23 -36.56 31.53 -13.71
N SER A 24 -37.37 31.92 -12.71
CA SER A 24 -37.08 31.63 -11.28
C SER A 24 -37.24 30.14 -10.90
N THR A 25 -37.90 29.34 -11.75
CA THR A 25 -38.08 27.91 -11.50
C THR A 25 -36.94 27.04 -12.12
N ARG A 26 -36.07 27.62 -12.94
CA ARG A 26 -35.00 26.89 -13.66
C ARG A 26 -33.59 27.04 -13.07
N VAL A 27 -33.36 28.00 -12.23
CA VAL A 27 -32.07 28.18 -11.54
C VAL A 27 -32.32 27.96 -10.05
N ARG A 28 -31.99 26.78 -9.55
CA ARG A 28 -31.75 26.62 -8.10
C ARG A 28 -30.50 27.42 -7.82
N GLU A 29 -30.66 28.63 -7.29
CA GLU A 29 -29.56 29.56 -6.94
C GLU A 29 -28.51 28.92 -6.05
N ASP A 30 -28.87 27.86 -5.33
CA ASP A 30 -28.02 27.10 -4.40
C ASP A 30 -27.04 26.12 -5.10
N GLU A 31 -27.10 25.94 -6.42
CA GLU A 31 -26.29 24.94 -7.15
C GLU A 31 -25.17 25.55 -8.00
N VAL A 32 -25.13 26.87 -8.11
CA VAL A 32 -24.16 27.60 -8.98
C VAL A 32 -23.46 28.68 -8.20
N GLY A 33 -22.15 28.71 -8.27
CA GLY A 33 -21.31 29.78 -7.71
C GLY A 33 -20.36 30.37 -8.72
N TYR A 34 -19.53 31.29 -8.28
CA TYR A 34 -18.58 32.02 -9.08
C TYR A 34 -17.19 31.94 -8.47
N VAL A 35 -16.16 31.80 -9.30
CA VAL A 35 -14.77 31.85 -8.89
C VAL A 35 -14.42 33.29 -8.46
N ILE A 36 -13.97 33.46 -7.23
CA ILE A 36 -13.45 34.74 -6.70
C ILE A 36 -11.98 34.91 -7.07
N SER A 37 -11.22 33.82 -6.96
CA SER A 37 -9.80 33.79 -7.31
C SER A 37 -9.39 32.37 -7.70
N VAL A 38 -8.46 32.24 -8.64
CA VAL A 38 -7.87 30.98 -9.07
C VAL A 38 -6.36 31.15 -9.22
N GLY A 39 -5.60 30.15 -8.80
CA GLY A 39 -4.15 30.09 -8.97
C GLY A 39 -3.57 28.88 -8.25
N ASP A 40 -2.46 28.38 -8.75
CA ASP A 40 -1.71 27.23 -8.17
C ASP A 40 -2.58 25.97 -7.94
N GLY A 41 -3.57 25.72 -8.80
CA GLY A 41 -4.48 24.57 -8.67
C GLY A 41 -5.53 24.71 -7.58
N ILE A 42 -5.75 25.91 -7.05
CA ILE A 42 -6.80 26.21 -6.07
C ILE A 42 -7.74 27.27 -6.63
N ALA A 43 -9.03 27.08 -6.43
CA ALA A 43 -10.05 28.08 -6.69
C ALA A 43 -10.84 28.40 -5.42
N LYS A 44 -11.15 29.67 -5.20
CA LYS A 44 -12.11 30.13 -4.19
C LYS A 44 -13.41 30.43 -4.87
N VAL A 45 -14.48 29.82 -4.40
CA VAL A 45 -15.82 29.89 -5.00
C VAL A 45 -16.79 30.47 -4.02
N HIS A 46 -17.57 31.46 -4.47
CA HIS A 46 -18.64 32.10 -3.72
C HIS A 46 -20.01 31.66 -4.23
N GLY A 47 -21.05 31.69 -3.40
CA GLY A 47 -22.43 31.40 -3.81
C GLY A 47 -22.81 29.92 -3.81
N ILE A 48 -21.98 29.07 -3.18
CA ILE A 48 -22.28 27.63 -3.01
C ILE A 48 -22.33 27.26 -1.49
N GLU A 49 -23.13 27.98 -0.75
CA GLU A 49 -23.20 27.89 0.71
C GLU A 49 -23.63 26.51 1.23
N LYS A 50 -24.38 25.74 0.44
CA LYS A 50 -24.79 24.37 0.77
C LYS A 50 -23.78 23.29 0.34
N CYS A 51 -22.59 23.70 -0.12
CA CYS A 51 -21.54 22.78 -0.49
C CYS A 51 -21.08 21.95 0.72
N ARG A 52 -20.78 20.67 0.47
CA ARG A 52 -20.27 19.75 1.47
C ARG A 52 -18.76 19.60 1.35
N ALA A 53 -18.09 19.28 2.44
CA ALA A 53 -16.68 18.90 2.38
C ALA A 53 -16.51 17.69 1.46
N ASN A 54 -15.45 17.71 0.65
CA ASN A 54 -15.14 16.70 -0.39
C ASN A 54 -16.18 16.60 -1.51
N GLU A 55 -17.08 17.58 -1.65
CA GLU A 55 -18.01 17.64 -2.78
C GLU A 55 -17.27 17.95 -4.07
N LEU A 56 -17.65 17.23 -5.14
CA LEU A 56 -17.13 17.46 -6.48
C LEU A 56 -17.83 18.68 -7.10
N LEU A 57 -17.04 19.63 -7.59
CA LEU A 57 -17.48 20.83 -8.27
C LEU A 57 -17.09 20.77 -9.74
N GLU A 58 -17.97 21.17 -10.64
CA GLU A 58 -17.75 21.20 -12.07
C GLU A 58 -17.50 22.65 -12.54
N PHE A 59 -16.40 22.87 -13.24
CA PHE A 59 -16.01 24.17 -13.80
C PHE A 59 -16.39 24.30 -15.26
N VAL A 60 -16.43 25.55 -15.77
CA VAL A 60 -16.86 25.89 -17.15
C VAL A 60 -16.04 25.19 -18.23
N ASN A 61 -14.77 24.91 -17.95
CA ASN A 61 -13.85 24.21 -18.86
C ASN A 61 -14.01 22.68 -18.84
N GLY A 62 -14.99 22.16 -18.09
CA GLY A 62 -15.22 20.72 -17.90
C GLY A 62 -14.26 20.06 -16.91
N SER A 63 -13.35 20.81 -16.26
CA SER A 63 -12.53 20.29 -15.18
C SER A 63 -13.34 20.19 -13.89
N PHE A 64 -12.86 19.32 -12.99
CA PHE A 64 -13.47 19.12 -11.67
C PHE A 64 -12.58 19.69 -10.58
N GLY A 65 -13.21 20.10 -9.48
CA GLY A 65 -12.55 20.47 -8.25
C GLY A 65 -13.19 19.79 -7.06
N MET A 66 -12.43 19.65 -5.98
CA MET A 66 -12.91 19.10 -4.72
C MET A 66 -12.97 20.20 -3.67
N ALA A 67 -14.13 20.39 -3.03
CA ALA A 67 -14.30 21.33 -1.92
C ALA A 67 -13.50 20.83 -0.71
N LEU A 68 -12.47 21.57 -0.29
CA LEU A 68 -11.56 21.15 0.77
C LEU A 68 -11.74 21.95 2.05
N ASN A 69 -12.03 23.26 1.95
CA ASN A 69 -12.26 24.14 3.10
C ASN A 69 -13.54 24.95 2.90
N LEU A 70 -14.45 24.86 3.88
CA LEU A 70 -15.72 25.56 3.88
C LEU A 70 -15.59 26.75 4.82
N GLU A 71 -15.61 27.96 4.27
CA GLU A 71 -15.54 29.21 5.01
C GLU A 71 -16.88 29.93 4.93
N GLU A 72 -17.11 30.91 5.77
CA GLU A 72 -18.40 31.61 5.88
C GLU A 72 -18.84 32.28 4.55
N ASN A 73 -17.89 32.82 3.80
CA ASN A 73 -18.18 33.59 2.57
C ASN A 73 -17.71 32.93 1.28
N PHE A 74 -16.93 31.85 1.36
CA PHE A 74 -16.42 31.14 0.17
C PHE A 74 -16.02 29.72 0.52
N VAL A 75 -15.92 28.91 -0.52
CA VAL A 75 -15.40 27.54 -0.47
C VAL A 75 -14.06 27.51 -1.17
N SER A 76 -13.02 27.07 -0.48
CA SER A 76 -11.73 26.79 -1.10
C SER A 76 -11.76 25.38 -1.67
N CYS A 77 -11.59 25.27 -2.98
CA CYS A 77 -11.54 23.97 -3.66
C CYS A 77 -10.19 23.77 -4.35
N VAL A 78 -9.75 22.52 -4.41
CA VAL A 78 -8.56 22.09 -5.15
C VAL A 78 -8.99 21.55 -6.50
N LEU A 79 -8.32 21.97 -7.56
CA LEU A 79 -8.62 21.53 -8.92
C LEU A 79 -8.03 20.13 -9.15
N LEU A 80 -8.84 19.23 -9.66
CA LEU A 80 -8.46 17.86 -10.01
C LEU A 80 -8.05 17.72 -11.47
N GLY A 81 -7.67 18.82 -12.09
CA GLY A 81 -7.26 18.92 -13.49
C GLY A 81 -6.57 20.25 -13.77
N SER A 82 -6.56 20.65 -15.05
CA SER A 82 -5.96 21.92 -15.50
C SER A 82 -6.82 23.11 -15.06
N ASP A 83 -6.18 24.17 -14.60
CA ASP A 83 -6.77 25.47 -14.31
C ASP A 83 -6.90 26.36 -15.58
N VAL A 84 -6.39 25.90 -16.71
CA VAL A 84 -6.45 26.64 -17.98
C VAL A 84 -7.90 26.86 -18.39
N GLY A 85 -8.27 28.13 -18.62
CA GLY A 85 -9.65 28.52 -18.98
C GLY A 85 -10.57 28.80 -17.79
N ILE A 86 -10.07 28.69 -16.55
CA ILE A 86 -10.77 29.17 -15.37
C ILE A 86 -10.24 30.54 -14.99
N SER A 87 -11.13 31.52 -14.82
CA SER A 87 -10.81 32.89 -14.44
C SER A 87 -11.75 33.38 -13.34
N GLU A 88 -11.44 34.51 -12.76
CA GLU A 88 -12.36 35.21 -11.84
C GLU A 88 -13.70 35.48 -12.56
N GLY A 89 -14.81 35.23 -11.87
CA GLY A 89 -16.16 35.28 -12.40
C GLY A 89 -16.60 34.02 -13.17
N SER A 90 -15.74 33.03 -13.40
CA SER A 90 -16.14 31.77 -14.03
C SER A 90 -17.19 31.05 -13.19
N LEU A 91 -18.19 30.48 -13.85
CA LEU A 91 -19.25 29.71 -13.23
C LEU A 91 -18.72 28.37 -12.70
N VAL A 92 -19.19 27.98 -11.52
CA VAL A 92 -18.90 26.69 -10.90
C VAL A 92 -20.22 26.06 -10.47
N LYS A 93 -20.43 24.81 -10.86
CA LYS A 93 -21.65 24.07 -10.56
C LYS A 93 -21.37 23.03 -9.50
N ARG A 94 -22.24 22.96 -8.50
CA ARG A 94 -22.25 21.84 -7.53
C ARG A 94 -22.78 20.59 -8.20
N THR A 95 -22.10 19.47 -7.96
CA THR A 95 -22.59 18.17 -8.46
C THR A 95 -23.49 17.45 -7.46
N GLY A 96 -23.47 17.87 -6.17
CA GLY A 96 -24.14 17.17 -5.07
C GLY A 96 -23.51 15.83 -4.74
N ARG A 97 -22.39 15.47 -5.37
CA ARG A 97 -21.69 14.19 -5.17
C ARG A 97 -20.34 14.44 -4.51
N VAL A 98 -19.95 13.59 -3.59
CA VAL A 98 -18.57 13.55 -3.09
C VAL A 98 -17.65 12.90 -4.14
N VAL A 99 -16.36 13.23 -4.09
CA VAL A 99 -15.38 12.61 -4.98
C VAL A 99 -15.44 11.09 -4.85
N SER A 100 -15.66 10.43 -5.97
CA SER A 100 -15.87 8.98 -6.06
C SER A 100 -15.07 8.42 -7.21
N VAL A 101 -14.69 7.14 -7.11
CA VAL A 101 -13.95 6.42 -8.15
C VAL A 101 -14.73 5.21 -8.63
N PRO A 102 -14.53 4.78 -9.89
CA PRO A 102 -15.13 3.56 -10.39
C PRO A 102 -14.62 2.35 -9.60
N VAL A 103 -15.50 1.37 -9.39
CA VAL A 103 -15.19 0.10 -8.74
C VAL A 103 -15.75 -1.05 -9.57
N GLY A 104 -15.11 -2.20 -9.52
CA GLY A 104 -15.55 -3.38 -10.26
C GLY A 104 -14.41 -4.28 -10.70
N GLU A 105 -14.75 -5.47 -11.16
CA GLU A 105 -13.82 -6.47 -11.69
C GLU A 105 -13.05 -5.96 -12.93
N GLY A 106 -13.67 -5.08 -13.74
CA GLY A 106 -13.04 -4.51 -14.93
C GLY A 106 -11.80 -3.66 -14.69
N LEU A 107 -11.52 -3.28 -13.43
CA LEU A 107 -10.30 -2.56 -13.03
C LEU A 107 -9.09 -3.49 -12.91
N ILE A 108 -9.29 -4.79 -12.74
CA ILE A 108 -8.20 -5.76 -12.61
C ILE A 108 -7.41 -5.81 -13.93
N GLY A 109 -6.08 -5.76 -13.82
CA GLY A 109 -5.18 -5.72 -14.98
C GLY A 109 -5.00 -4.35 -15.63
N ARG A 110 -5.62 -3.31 -15.04
CA ARG A 110 -5.59 -1.95 -15.58
C ARG A 110 -4.66 -1.02 -14.80
N VAL A 111 -4.20 0.00 -15.51
CA VAL A 111 -3.48 1.13 -14.92
C VAL A 111 -4.36 2.36 -15.04
N VAL A 112 -4.70 2.96 -13.90
CA VAL A 112 -5.61 4.10 -13.80
C VAL A 112 -4.95 5.28 -13.08
N ASP A 113 -5.48 6.48 -13.31
CA ASP A 113 -5.14 7.66 -12.54
C ASP A 113 -5.84 7.71 -11.17
N ALA A 114 -5.64 8.76 -10.42
CA ALA A 114 -6.25 8.96 -9.10
C ALA A 114 -7.78 9.13 -9.12
N LEU A 115 -8.38 9.39 -10.30
CA LEU A 115 -9.83 9.45 -10.51
C LEU A 115 -10.40 8.16 -11.08
N GLY A 116 -9.56 7.13 -11.26
CA GLY A 116 -9.95 5.85 -11.85
C GLY A 116 -10.08 5.87 -13.37
N GLN A 117 -9.57 6.91 -14.06
CA GLN A 117 -9.54 6.95 -15.51
C GLN A 117 -8.38 6.09 -16.05
N PRO A 118 -8.61 5.30 -17.13
CA PRO A 118 -7.56 4.46 -17.69
C PRO A 118 -6.45 5.29 -18.34
N ILE A 119 -5.20 4.98 -18.00
CA ILE A 119 -3.99 5.59 -18.57
C ILE A 119 -3.10 4.58 -19.31
N ASP A 120 -3.59 3.35 -19.48
CA ASP A 120 -2.88 2.21 -20.09
C ASP A 120 -3.18 2.01 -21.58
N ALA A 121 -3.89 2.94 -22.21
CA ALA A 121 -4.31 2.89 -23.62
C ALA A 121 -5.14 1.65 -24.02
N LYS A 122 -5.71 0.91 -23.04
CA LYS A 122 -6.54 -0.28 -23.30
C LYS A 122 -8.04 0.04 -23.48
N GLY A 123 -8.40 1.30 -23.64
CA GLY A 123 -9.78 1.76 -23.79
C GLY A 123 -10.54 1.91 -22.46
N PRO A 124 -11.85 2.24 -22.53
CA PRO A 124 -12.67 2.46 -21.36
C PRO A 124 -12.75 1.22 -20.47
N ILE A 125 -13.09 1.44 -19.19
CA ILE A 125 -13.22 0.38 -18.19
C ILE A 125 -14.71 0.19 -17.88
N ASP A 126 -15.18 -1.05 -17.97
CA ASP A 126 -16.49 -1.42 -17.45
C ASP A 126 -16.40 -1.44 -15.92
N ASN A 127 -17.30 -0.74 -15.26
CA ASN A 127 -17.35 -0.66 -13.81
C ASN A 127 -18.72 -1.08 -13.28
N ASP A 128 -18.76 -1.62 -12.07
CA ASP A 128 -20.00 -2.04 -11.40
C ASP A 128 -20.68 -0.88 -10.65
N GLY A 129 -20.01 0.27 -10.58
CA GLY A 129 -20.51 1.46 -9.90
C GLY A 129 -19.40 2.40 -9.46
N TYR A 130 -19.74 3.34 -8.58
CA TYR A 130 -18.79 4.32 -8.02
C TYR A 130 -18.80 4.25 -6.50
N SER A 131 -17.63 4.28 -5.88
CA SER A 131 -17.45 4.33 -4.43
C SER A 131 -16.82 5.66 -4.02
N PRO A 132 -17.31 6.32 -2.95
CA PRO A 132 -16.65 7.50 -2.39
C PRO A 132 -15.21 7.17 -2.00
N ILE A 133 -14.27 8.07 -2.31
CA ILE A 133 -12.86 7.87 -1.93
C ILE A 133 -12.66 7.92 -0.42
N GLU A 134 -13.49 8.66 0.29
CA GLU A 134 -13.49 8.72 1.75
C GLU A 134 -14.75 8.07 2.32
N ARG A 135 -14.57 7.09 3.18
CA ARG A 135 -15.62 6.48 3.98
C ARG A 135 -15.11 6.18 5.39
N ARG A 136 -16.02 6.01 6.30
CA ARG A 136 -15.69 5.61 7.67
C ARG A 136 -15.16 4.17 7.66
N ALA A 137 -14.06 3.94 8.39
CA ALA A 137 -13.54 2.61 8.63
C ALA A 137 -14.56 1.75 9.42
N TYR A 138 -14.53 0.45 9.22
CA TYR A 138 -15.34 -0.49 9.97
C TYR A 138 -15.08 -0.40 11.47
N GLY A 139 -16.12 -0.53 12.27
CA GLY A 139 -16.06 -0.50 13.73
C GLY A 139 -15.46 -1.79 14.33
N ILE A 140 -15.31 -1.79 15.66
CA ILE A 140 -14.67 -2.89 16.40
C ILE A 140 -15.45 -4.21 16.26
N ILE A 141 -16.77 -4.14 16.31
CA ILE A 141 -17.66 -5.34 16.24
C ILE A 141 -17.63 -5.98 14.83
N GLU A 142 -17.42 -5.18 13.81
CA GLU A 142 -17.40 -5.61 12.41
C GLU A 142 -16.06 -6.26 12.02
N ARG A 143 -15.05 -6.20 12.89
CA ARG A 143 -13.71 -6.73 12.65
C ARG A 143 -13.49 -8.07 13.34
N LYS A 144 -12.63 -8.87 12.72
CA LYS A 144 -12.12 -10.14 13.25
C LYS A 144 -10.61 -10.03 13.47
N SER A 145 -10.10 -10.75 14.47
CA SER A 145 -8.66 -10.81 14.73
C SER A 145 -7.88 -11.36 13.53
N VAL A 146 -6.74 -10.77 13.25
CA VAL A 146 -5.82 -11.19 12.18
C VAL A 146 -5.15 -12.51 12.59
N SER A 147 -5.37 -13.58 11.82
CA SER A 147 -4.86 -14.93 12.10
C SER A 147 -4.55 -15.74 10.84
N VAL A 148 -4.81 -15.21 9.65
CA VAL A 148 -4.49 -15.89 8.38
C VAL A 148 -3.24 -15.24 7.79
N PRO A 149 -2.20 -16.03 7.44
CA PRO A 149 -0.97 -15.49 6.87
C PRO A 149 -1.22 -14.81 5.51
N LEU A 150 -0.57 -13.67 5.29
CA LEU A 150 -0.28 -13.13 3.99
C LEU A 150 1.18 -13.42 3.68
N GLN A 151 1.46 -14.46 2.93
CA GLN A 151 2.82 -14.86 2.61
C GLN A 151 3.44 -13.91 1.59
N THR A 152 4.58 -13.31 1.93
CA THR A 152 5.29 -12.39 1.05
C THR A 152 6.17 -13.14 0.04
N GLY A 153 6.53 -14.39 0.32
CA GLY A 153 7.50 -15.16 -0.45
C GLY A 153 8.95 -14.75 -0.16
N ILE A 154 9.16 -13.89 0.84
CA ILE A 154 10.49 -13.40 1.24
C ILE A 154 10.88 -14.06 2.57
N LYS A 155 11.93 -14.89 2.55
CA LYS A 155 12.38 -15.68 3.71
C LYS A 155 12.54 -14.86 4.98
N ALA A 156 13.20 -13.71 4.89
CA ALA A 156 13.46 -12.83 6.04
C ALA A 156 12.17 -12.27 6.65
N ILE A 157 11.14 -12.01 5.85
CA ILE A 157 9.88 -11.42 6.32
C ILE A 157 8.97 -12.52 6.86
N ASP A 158 8.67 -13.53 6.06
CA ASP A 158 7.73 -14.60 6.43
C ASP A 158 8.17 -15.36 7.69
N SER A 159 9.50 -15.44 7.94
CA SER A 159 10.05 -16.11 9.11
C SER A 159 10.13 -15.25 10.38
N MET A 160 10.54 -13.98 10.26
CA MET A 160 10.84 -13.12 11.42
C MET A 160 9.81 -12.02 11.68
N ILE A 161 9.11 -11.55 10.64
CA ILE A 161 8.19 -10.41 10.67
C ILE A 161 6.94 -10.76 9.86
N PRO A 162 6.20 -11.81 10.25
CA PRO A 162 5.09 -12.31 9.46
C PRO A 162 3.94 -11.30 9.37
N ILE A 163 3.30 -11.27 8.21
CA ILE A 163 2.18 -10.40 7.90
C ILE A 163 0.90 -11.24 7.82
N GLY A 164 -0.16 -10.76 8.44
CA GLY A 164 -1.49 -11.39 8.37
C GLY A 164 -2.45 -10.63 7.45
N ARG A 165 -3.43 -11.34 6.90
CA ARG A 165 -4.50 -10.74 6.09
C ARG A 165 -5.34 -9.81 6.93
N GLY A 166 -5.40 -8.53 6.54
CA GLY A 166 -6.04 -7.44 7.28
C GLY A 166 -5.09 -6.63 8.17
N GLN A 167 -3.80 -6.93 8.19
CA GLN A 167 -2.78 -6.20 8.94
C GLN A 167 -2.29 -4.98 8.17
N ARG A 168 -1.80 -3.98 8.91
CA ARG A 168 -1.06 -2.81 8.40
C ARG A 168 0.40 -2.98 8.75
N GLU A 169 1.25 -3.30 7.80
CA GLU A 169 2.69 -3.49 8.03
C GLU A 169 3.49 -2.46 7.24
N LEU A 170 4.20 -1.58 7.95
CA LEU A 170 4.98 -0.51 7.37
C LEU A 170 6.29 -1.04 6.77
N ILE A 171 6.61 -0.64 5.54
CA ILE A 171 7.94 -0.82 4.96
C ILE A 171 8.67 0.53 5.03
N ILE A 172 9.74 0.60 5.79
CA ILE A 172 10.44 1.86 6.09
C ILE A 172 11.95 1.73 5.86
N GLY A 173 12.56 2.76 5.33
CA GLY A 173 14.02 2.84 5.10
C GLY A 173 14.40 3.94 4.13
N ASP A 174 15.69 4.16 3.95
CA ASP A 174 16.23 5.18 3.07
C ASP A 174 15.95 4.90 1.59
N ARG A 175 16.27 5.88 0.74
CA ARG A 175 16.18 5.72 -0.72
C ARG A 175 16.98 4.52 -1.20
N GLN A 176 16.43 3.80 -2.19
CA GLN A 176 17.10 2.68 -2.87
C GLN A 176 17.50 1.50 -1.96
N THR A 177 16.89 1.35 -0.80
CA THR A 177 17.09 0.18 0.09
C THR A 177 16.27 -1.05 -0.27
N GLY A 178 15.44 -0.97 -1.34
CA GLY A 178 14.64 -2.09 -1.82
C GLY A 178 13.19 -2.13 -1.35
N LYS A 179 12.64 -1.03 -0.78
CA LYS A 179 11.24 -0.95 -0.32
C LYS A 179 10.23 -1.39 -1.38
N THR A 180 10.29 -0.78 -2.56
CA THR A 180 9.42 -1.11 -3.70
C THR A 180 9.59 -2.57 -4.16
N VAL A 181 10.81 -3.12 -4.08
CA VAL A 181 11.08 -4.52 -4.44
C VAL A 181 10.34 -5.47 -3.50
N ILE A 182 10.40 -5.25 -2.18
CA ILE A 182 9.64 -6.05 -1.21
C ILE A 182 8.14 -6.01 -1.52
N ALA A 183 7.60 -4.83 -1.81
CA ALA A 183 6.18 -4.68 -2.15
C ALA A 183 5.81 -5.42 -3.45
N THR A 184 6.62 -5.27 -4.51
CA THR A 184 6.37 -5.96 -5.78
C THR A 184 6.53 -7.47 -5.68
N ASP A 185 7.53 -7.97 -4.95
CA ASP A 185 7.73 -9.39 -4.73
C ASP A 185 6.57 -10.00 -3.92
N THR A 186 6.05 -9.25 -2.93
CA THR A 186 4.84 -9.64 -2.19
C THR A 186 3.63 -9.76 -3.12
N ILE A 187 3.42 -8.81 -4.05
CA ILE A 187 2.37 -8.89 -5.06
C ILE A 187 2.56 -10.11 -5.96
N ILE A 188 3.77 -10.33 -6.48
CA ILE A 188 4.09 -11.47 -7.35
C ILE A 188 3.78 -12.79 -6.65
N ASN A 189 4.06 -12.88 -5.35
CA ASN A 189 3.80 -14.09 -4.56
C ASN A 189 2.31 -14.37 -4.30
N GLN A 190 1.40 -13.46 -4.63
CA GLN A 190 -0.05 -13.70 -4.47
C GLN A 190 -0.66 -14.51 -5.62
N LYS A 191 0.12 -14.85 -6.65
CA LYS A 191 -0.36 -15.67 -7.77
C LYS A 191 -0.95 -17.00 -7.27
N GLY A 192 -2.22 -17.25 -7.63
CA GLY A 192 -2.94 -18.46 -7.23
C GLY A 192 -3.39 -18.52 -5.77
N LYS A 193 -3.32 -17.43 -5.01
CA LYS A 193 -3.71 -17.37 -3.59
C LYS A 193 -5.03 -16.63 -3.33
N ASP A 194 -5.76 -16.32 -4.40
CA ASP A 194 -7.05 -15.58 -4.38
C ASP A 194 -6.98 -14.26 -3.60
N VAL A 195 -5.95 -13.48 -3.87
CA VAL A 195 -5.74 -12.13 -3.31
C VAL A 195 -5.72 -11.13 -4.44
N ILE A 196 -6.60 -10.13 -4.40
CA ILE A 196 -6.55 -8.98 -5.30
C ILE A 196 -5.48 -8.01 -4.80
N CYS A 197 -4.61 -7.58 -5.70
CA CYS A 197 -3.55 -6.65 -5.36
C CYS A 197 -3.84 -5.26 -5.92
N ILE A 198 -3.50 -4.22 -5.16
CA ILE A 198 -3.58 -2.83 -5.60
C ILE A 198 -2.24 -2.17 -5.32
N TYR A 199 -1.62 -1.64 -6.35
CA TYR A 199 -0.40 -0.86 -6.22
C TYR A 199 -0.69 0.61 -6.47
N VAL A 200 -0.53 1.45 -5.44
CA VAL A 200 -0.76 2.89 -5.52
C VAL A 200 0.58 3.61 -5.57
N ALA A 201 0.92 4.14 -6.74
CA ALA A 201 2.10 4.97 -6.96
C ALA A 201 1.78 6.43 -6.66
N ILE A 202 2.47 7.03 -5.68
CA ILE A 202 2.21 8.40 -5.21
C ILE A 202 3.45 9.26 -5.42
N GLY A 203 3.39 10.26 -6.29
CA GLY A 203 4.49 11.17 -6.56
C GLY A 203 5.76 10.50 -7.09
N GLN A 204 5.63 9.31 -7.67
CA GLN A 204 6.73 8.56 -8.29
C GLN A 204 7.04 9.11 -9.68
N LYS A 205 8.28 8.95 -10.15
CA LYS A 205 8.60 9.24 -11.55
C LYS A 205 7.85 8.28 -12.47
N GLN A 206 7.34 8.77 -13.58
CA GLN A 206 6.62 7.95 -14.55
C GLN A 206 7.43 6.72 -15.01
N SER A 207 8.74 6.88 -15.23
CA SER A 207 9.63 5.76 -15.58
C SER A 207 9.70 4.68 -14.49
N THR A 208 9.60 5.06 -13.21
CA THR A 208 9.57 4.11 -12.09
C THR A 208 8.26 3.32 -12.10
N VAL A 209 7.13 4.00 -12.28
CA VAL A 209 5.81 3.37 -12.36
C VAL A 209 5.76 2.39 -13.53
N THR A 210 6.24 2.81 -14.72
CA THR A 210 6.34 1.94 -15.90
C THR A 210 7.17 0.69 -15.61
N GLY A 211 8.32 0.84 -14.95
CA GLY A 211 9.18 -0.29 -14.58
C GLY A 211 8.52 -1.28 -13.61
N VAL A 212 7.70 -0.78 -12.67
CA VAL A 212 6.92 -1.63 -11.76
C VAL A 212 5.85 -2.39 -12.55
N VAL A 213 5.06 -1.69 -13.37
CA VAL A 213 4.01 -2.32 -14.22
C VAL A 213 4.61 -3.39 -15.12
N GLU A 214 5.76 -3.11 -15.75
CA GLU A 214 6.45 -4.09 -16.60
C GLU A 214 6.92 -5.31 -15.81
N THR A 215 7.44 -5.11 -14.60
CA THR A 215 7.86 -6.22 -13.72
C THR A 215 6.67 -7.09 -13.33
N LEU A 216 5.55 -6.49 -12.93
CA LEU A 216 4.31 -7.21 -12.61
C LEU A 216 3.75 -7.94 -13.85
N HIS A 217 3.81 -7.33 -15.01
CA HIS A 217 3.35 -7.92 -16.26
C HIS A 217 4.19 -9.17 -16.64
N ARG A 218 5.52 -9.06 -16.57
CA ARG A 218 6.42 -10.20 -16.85
C ARG A 218 6.20 -11.38 -15.91
N ALA A 219 5.84 -11.09 -14.64
CA ALA A 219 5.53 -12.13 -13.66
C ALA A 219 4.11 -12.72 -13.81
N GLY A 220 3.26 -12.15 -14.69
CA GLY A 220 1.84 -12.50 -14.80
C GLY A 220 1.02 -12.05 -13.59
N ALA A 221 1.51 -11.05 -12.85
CA ALA A 221 0.83 -10.53 -11.66
C ALA A 221 -0.23 -9.47 -12.00
N MET A 222 -0.23 -8.93 -13.22
CA MET A 222 -1.28 -8.01 -13.66
C MET A 222 -2.66 -8.66 -13.72
N ASP A 223 -2.76 -9.98 -13.88
CA ASP A 223 -4.03 -10.71 -13.95
C ASP A 223 -4.88 -10.60 -12.67
N TYR A 224 -4.29 -10.15 -11.55
CA TYR A 224 -4.95 -9.94 -10.26
C TYR A 224 -4.55 -8.62 -9.61
N THR A 225 -3.96 -7.67 -10.37
CA THR A 225 -3.44 -6.41 -9.84
C THR A 225 -4.08 -5.20 -10.52
N ILE A 226 -4.45 -4.20 -9.73
CA ILE A 226 -4.86 -2.86 -10.16
C ILE A 226 -3.72 -1.91 -9.84
N VAL A 227 -3.34 -1.04 -10.78
CA VAL A 227 -2.34 0.00 -10.55
C VAL A 227 -3.01 1.36 -10.59
N VAL A 228 -2.89 2.12 -9.49
CA VAL A 228 -3.36 3.50 -9.39
C VAL A 228 -2.14 4.41 -9.39
N ALA A 229 -2.02 5.31 -10.35
CA ALA A 229 -0.85 6.14 -10.50
C ALA A 229 -1.19 7.64 -10.41
N ALA A 230 -0.54 8.32 -9.46
CA ALA A 230 -0.42 9.78 -9.42
C ALA A 230 1.07 10.10 -9.42
N THR A 231 1.59 10.46 -10.58
CA THR A 231 3.03 10.65 -10.80
C THR A 231 3.54 11.98 -10.23
N ALA A 232 4.85 12.17 -10.21
CA ALA A 232 5.46 13.43 -9.78
C ALA A 232 5.14 14.62 -10.72
N ALA A 233 4.66 14.35 -11.94
CA ALA A 233 4.23 15.37 -12.88
C ALA A 233 2.77 15.80 -12.66
N ASP A 234 1.99 15.01 -11.93
CA ASP A 234 0.60 15.29 -11.63
C ASP A 234 0.46 16.33 -10.53
N PRO A 235 -0.58 17.17 -10.57
CA PRO A 235 -0.86 18.14 -9.51
C PRO A 235 -0.99 17.52 -8.13
N ALA A 236 -0.60 18.25 -7.08
CA ALA A 236 -0.67 17.80 -5.70
C ALA A 236 -2.05 17.25 -5.27
N PRO A 237 -3.19 17.81 -5.72
CA PRO A 237 -4.51 17.24 -5.43
C PRO A 237 -4.68 15.78 -5.88
N LEU A 238 -4.18 15.40 -7.06
CA LEU A 238 -4.24 14.02 -7.55
C LEU A 238 -3.37 13.09 -6.72
N GLN A 239 -2.17 13.54 -6.33
CA GLN A 239 -1.31 12.77 -5.43
C GLN A 239 -1.93 12.60 -4.03
N TYR A 240 -2.70 13.58 -3.57
CA TYR A 240 -3.43 13.52 -2.30
C TYR A 240 -4.57 12.50 -2.33
N ILE A 241 -5.37 12.45 -3.40
CA ILE A 241 -6.53 11.55 -3.45
C ILE A 241 -6.18 10.11 -3.86
N ALA A 242 -5.05 9.88 -4.55
CA ALA A 242 -4.66 8.57 -5.08
C ALA A 242 -4.71 7.43 -4.06
N PRO A 243 -4.14 7.54 -2.82
CA PRO A 243 -4.22 6.45 -1.86
C PRO A 243 -5.65 6.17 -1.38
N TYR A 244 -6.49 7.19 -1.26
CA TYR A 244 -7.90 7.01 -0.92
C TYR A 244 -8.69 6.36 -2.06
N ALA A 245 -8.38 6.70 -3.30
CA ALA A 245 -8.94 6.09 -4.50
C ALA A 245 -8.63 4.59 -4.56
N GLY A 246 -7.35 4.22 -4.41
CA GLY A 246 -6.93 2.82 -4.35
C GLY A 246 -7.57 2.07 -3.19
N CYS A 247 -7.69 2.72 -2.02
CA CYS A 247 -8.36 2.14 -0.86
C CYS A 247 -9.84 1.86 -1.13
N ALA A 248 -10.56 2.80 -1.75
CA ALA A 248 -11.98 2.63 -2.09
C ALA A 248 -12.19 1.49 -3.11
N MET A 249 -11.29 1.34 -4.08
CA MET A 249 -11.30 0.20 -5.01
C MET A 249 -11.06 -1.12 -4.27
N GLY A 250 -10.15 -1.15 -3.29
CA GLY A 250 -9.87 -2.33 -2.47
C GLY A 250 -11.03 -2.73 -1.56
N GLU A 251 -11.67 -1.75 -0.94
CA GLU A 251 -12.84 -1.99 -0.07
C GLU A 251 -14.01 -2.62 -0.81
N TYR A 252 -14.20 -2.30 -2.08
CA TYR A 252 -15.22 -2.94 -2.91
C TYR A 252 -15.05 -4.47 -2.95
N PHE A 253 -13.82 -4.97 -3.11
CA PHE A 253 -13.54 -6.41 -3.09
C PHE A 253 -13.61 -7.00 -1.68
N MET A 254 -13.12 -6.27 -0.68
CA MET A 254 -13.22 -6.67 0.73
C MET A 254 -14.68 -6.83 1.17
N ASP A 255 -15.56 -5.91 0.77
CA ASP A 255 -17.01 -5.95 1.05
C ASP A 255 -17.71 -7.14 0.36
N LYS A 256 -17.12 -7.66 -0.73
CA LYS A 256 -17.55 -8.89 -1.42
C LYS A 256 -16.93 -10.17 -0.82
N GLY A 257 -16.28 -10.08 0.33
CA GLY A 257 -15.69 -11.22 1.04
C GLY A 257 -14.33 -11.67 0.48
N ARG A 258 -13.69 -10.88 -0.39
CA ARG A 258 -12.38 -11.22 -0.97
C ARG A 258 -11.23 -10.64 -0.13
N ASP A 259 -10.08 -11.26 -0.24
CA ASP A 259 -8.86 -10.75 0.37
C ASP A 259 -8.14 -9.79 -0.59
N VAL A 260 -7.72 -8.64 -0.05
CA VAL A 260 -7.05 -7.58 -0.81
C VAL A 260 -5.72 -7.23 -0.17
N LEU A 261 -4.71 -7.03 -0.99
CA LEU A 261 -3.42 -6.46 -0.63
C LEU A 261 -3.29 -5.09 -1.28
N ILE A 262 -3.10 -4.04 -0.50
CA ILE A 262 -2.85 -2.70 -1.02
C ILE A 262 -1.47 -2.18 -0.61
N VAL A 263 -0.71 -1.68 -1.57
CA VAL A 263 0.60 -1.06 -1.38
C VAL A 263 0.47 0.44 -1.63
N TYR A 264 0.99 1.26 -0.72
CA TYR A 264 1.06 2.72 -0.89
C TYR A 264 2.53 3.15 -1.05
N ASP A 265 2.98 3.40 -2.26
CA ASP A 265 4.36 3.76 -2.60
C ASP A 265 4.47 5.21 -3.12
N ASP A 266 4.74 6.25 -2.29
CA ASP A 266 4.96 6.21 -0.85
C ASP A 266 4.13 7.26 -0.11
N LEU A 267 3.86 7.03 1.17
CA LEU A 267 3.11 7.94 2.01
C LEU A 267 3.93 9.18 2.45
N SER A 268 5.26 9.17 2.31
CA SER A 268 6.08 10.37 2.54
C SER A 268 5.73 11.44 1.51
N LYS A 269 5.60 11.08 0.23
CA LYS A 269 5.18 12.01 -0.83
C LYS A 269 3.72 12.41 -0.71
N HIS A 270 2.85 11.49 -0.24
CA HIS A 270 1.48 11.82 0.10
C HIS A 270 1.39 12.94 1.13
N ALA A 271 2.18 12.85 2.22
CA ALA A 271 2.25 13.90 3.22
C ALA A 271 2.78 15.22 2.65
N VAL A 272 3.78 15.19 1.77
CA VAL A 272 4.32 16.38 1.08
C VAL A 272 3.24 17.04 0.19
N ALA A 273 2.48 16.26 -0.57
CA ALA A 273 1.36 16.77 -1.37
C ALA A 273 0.30 17.44 -0.48
N TYR A 274 -0.06 16.81 0.62
CA TYR A 274 -1.01 17.39 1.59
C TYR A 274 -0.50 18.66 2.25
N ARG A 275 0.81 18.73 2.59
CA ARG A 275 1.45 19.94 3.08
C ARG A 275 1.37 21.07 2.04
N ALA A 276 1.68 20.79 0.80
CA ALA A 276 1.59 21.78 -0.29
C ALA A 276 0.16 22.33 -0.42
N LEU A 277 -0.85 21.48 -0.47
CA LEU A 277 -2.26 21.89 -0.51
C LEU A 277 -2.66 22.74 0.70
N SER A 278 -2.27 22.31 1.91
CA SER A 278 -2.61 23.01 3.15
C SER A 278 -2.01 24.42 3.21
N LEU A 279 -0.77 24.58 2.74
CA LEU A 279 -0.10 25.87 2.67
C LEU A 279 -0.77 26.79 1.64
N LEU A 280 -1.15 26.27 0.48
CA LEU A 280 -1.84 27.01 -0.56
C LEU A 280 -3.22 27.54 -0.11
N ILE A 281 -3.98 26.75 0.64
CA ILE A 281 -5.24 27.21 1.25
C ILE A 281 -5.04 27.97 2.57
N ARG A 282 -3.79 28.32 2.92
CA ARG A 282 -3.38 29.10 4.08
C ARG A 282 -3.78 28.51 5.44
N ARG A 283 -3.81 27.19 5.56
CA ARG A 283 -3.90 26.54 6.87
C ARG A 283 -2.61 26.81 7.68
N PRO A 284 -2.71 27.07 8.98
CA PRO A 284 -1.52 27.34 9.79
C PRO A 284 -0.59 26.13 9.81
N PRO A 285 0.71 26.31 9.50
CA PRO A 285 1.68 25.22 9.52
C PRO A 285 2.07 24.85 10.97
N GLY A 286 2.29 23.56 11.19
CA GLY A 286 2.87 23.00 12.40
C GLY A 286 4.34 22.56 12.22
N ARG A 287 4.72 21.46 12.87
CA ARG A 287 6.07 20.89 12.79
C ARG A 287 6.43 20.56 11.34
N GLU A 288 7.62 20.94 10.90
CA GLU A 288 8.14 20.75 9.53
C GLU A 288 7.20 21.32 8.44
N ALA A 289 6.45 22.36 8.79
CA ALA A 289 5.43 22.99 7.96
C ALA A 289 4.24 22.08 7.56
N TYR A 290 4.10 20.90 8.17
CA TYR A 290 2.91 20.07 8.00
C TYR A 290 1.71 20.67 8.75
N PRO A 291 0.49 20.51 8.24
CA PRO A 291 -0.71 20.93 8.96
C PRO A 291 -0.92 20.05 10.22
N GLY A 292 -1.61 20.58 11.22
CA GLY A 292 -1.80 19.89 12.50
C GLY A 292 -2.56 18.57 12.42
N ASP A 293 -3.30 18.35 11.34
CA ASP A 293 -4.09 17.13 11.07
C ASP A 293 -3.37 16.08 10.20
N VAL A 294 -2.06 16.20 9.96
CA VAL A 294 -1.32 15.25 9.14
C VAL A 294 -1.30 13.82 9.73
N PHE A 295 -1.40 13.68 11.05
CA PHE A 295 -1.61 12.37 11.66
C PHE A 295 -2.93 11.74 11.21
N TYR A 296 -4.00 12.53 11.21
CA TYR A 296 -5.33 12.08 10.78
C TYR A 296 -5.37 11.75 9.29
N LEU A 297 -4.58 12.41 8.46
CA LEU A 297 -4.41 12.08 7.05
C LEU A 297 -4.10 10.59 6.83
N HIS A 298 -3.10 10.06 7.53
CA HIS A 298 -2.67 8.67 7.39
C HIS A 298 -3.51 7.71 8.23
N SER A 299 -3.96 8.13 9.43
CA SER A 299 -4.74 7.25 10.30
C SER A 299 -6.10 6.91 9.70
N ARG A 300 -6.83 7.89 9.14
CA ARG A 300 -8.13 7.62 8.49
C ARG A 300 -8.02 6.77 7.22
N LEU A 301 -6.86 6.77 6.54
CA LEU A 301 -6.57 5.89 5.42
C LEU A 301 -6.27 4.47 5.91
N LEU A 302 -5.30 4.34 6.82
CA LEU A 302 -4.78 3.04 7.25
C LEU A 302 -5.73 2.28 8.17
N GLU A 303 -6.60 2.96 8.91
CA GLU A 303 -7.65 2.33 9.71
C GLU A 303 -8.71 1.61 8.87
N ARG A 304 -8.81 1.89 7.58
CA ARG A 304 -9.69 1.18 6.64
C ARG A 304 -9.18 -0.23 6.33
N ALA A 305 -7.88 -0.48 6.51
CA ALA A 305 -7.31 -1.82 6.43
C ALA A 305 -7.72 -2.64 7.66
N ALA A 306 -8.39 -3.76 7.42
CA ALA A 306 -8.92 -4.63 8.46
C ALA A 306 -9.24 -6.01 7.90
N ARG A 307 -9.48 -6.97 8.79
CA ARG A 307 -10.16 -8.22 8.49
C ARG A 307 -11.59 -8.14 9.01
N LEU A 308 -12.56 -8.37 8.14
CA LEU A 308 -13.97 -8.33 8.50
C LEU A 308 -14.42 -9.61 9.20
N SER A 309 -15.42 -9.47 10.05
CA SER A 309 -16.12 -10.61 10.64
C SER A 309 -16.86 -11.41 9.57
N ASP A 310 -17.18 -12.66 9.87
CA ASP A 310 -17.89 -13.53 8.93
C ASP A 310 -19.31 -12.99 8.62
N GLU A 311 -19.91 -12.26 9.57
CA GLU A 311 -21.19 -11.56 9.39
C GLU A 311 -21.10 -10.41 8.38
N CYS A 312 -19.92 -9.80 8.25
CA CYS A 312 -19.63 -8.74 7.28
C CYS A 312 -18.97 -9.26 5.98
N GLY A 313 -19.06 -10.57 5.71
CA GLY A 313 -18.56 -11.19 4.49
C GLY A 313 -17.16 -11.81 4.63
N GLY A 314 -16.42 -11.60 5.73
CA GLY A 314 -15.15 -12.27 6.04
C GLY A 314 -13.94 -11.81 5.20
N GLY A 315 -14.09 -10.83 4.32
CA GLY A 315 -13.01 -10.29 3.51
C GLY A 315 -11.94 -9.55 4.31
N SER A 316 -10.80 -9.27 3.68
CA SER A 316 -9.73 -8.51 4.31
C SER A 316 -9.08 -7.50 3.36
N LEU A 317 -8.58 -6.40 3.93
CA LEU A 317 -7.73 -5.42 3.27
C LEU A 317 -6.44 -5.30 4.06
N THR A 318 -5.35 -5.81 3.50
CA THR A 318 -4.00 -5.76 4.09
C THR A 318 -3.26 -4.57 3.48
N ALA A 319 -2.72 -3.68 4.31
CA ALA A 319 -2.02 -2.49 3.84
C ALA A 319 -0.51 -2.61 4.06
N LEU A 320 0.25 -2.32 3.01
CA LEU A 320 1.70 -2.15 3.04
C LEU A 320 2.06 -0.69 2.67
N PRO A 321 1.96 0.24 3.64
CA PRO A 321 2.46 1.60 3.43
C PRO A 321 3.98 1.59 3.36
N ILE A 322 4.52 2.44 2.47
CA ILE A 322 5.95 2.68 2.34
C ILE A 322 6.26 4.08 2.85
N ILE A 323 7.29 4.20 3.68
CA ILE A 323 7.83 5.47 4.15
C ILE A 323 9.32 5.55 3.80
N GLU A 324 9.72 6.69 3.29
CA GLU A 324 11.12 7.01 3.01
C GLU A 324 11.73 7.79 4.18
N THR A 325 12.84 7.28 4.71
CA THR A 325 13.66 7.99 5.70
C THR A 325 14.85 8.68 5.05
N GLN A 326 15.50 9.56 5.81
CA GLN A 326 16.77 10.18 5.46
C GLN A 326 17.81 9.80 6.52
N ALA A 327 18.93 9.22 6.10
CA ALA A 327 19.99 8.74 6.98
C ALA A 327 19.51 7.80 8.11
N GLY A 328 18.50 6.97 7.84
CA GLY A 328 17.93 6.04 8.82
C GLY A 328 17.13 6.68 9.95
N ASP A 329 16.83 7.99 9.88
CA ASP A 329 16.10 8.68 10.95
C ASP A 329 14.61 8.29 10.99
N VAL A 330 14.30 7.35 11.87
CA VAL A 330 12.93 6.92 12.18
C VAL A 330 12.20 7.85 13.15
N SER A 331 12.92 8.80 13.77
CA SER A 331 12.36 9.77 14.74
C SER A 331 11.78 11.02 14.08
N ALA A 332 11.94 11.18 12.77
CA ALA A 332 11.34 12.24 11.98
C ALA A 332 9.79 12.21 12.09
N TYR A 333 9.16 13.33 11.78
CA TYR A 333 7.72 13.53 12.09
C TYR A 333 6.79 12.55 11.38
N ILE A 334 6.92 12.37 10.08
CA ILE A 334 6.05 11.46 9.32
C ILE A 334 6.34 9.97 9.64
N PRO A 335 7.60 9.50 9.68
CA PRO A 335 7.93 8.14 10.13
C PRO A 335 7.31 7.79 11.48
N THR A 336 7.49 8.63 12.49
CA THR A 336 6.96 8.40 13.85
C THR A 336 5.43 8.27 13.84
N ASN A 337 4.73 9.13 13.09
CA ASN A 337 3.28 9.07 12.97
C ASN A 337 2.83 7.72 12.37
N VAL A 338 3.43 7.30 11.26
CA VAL A 338 3.00 6.07 10.56
C VAL A 338 3.37 4.81 11.35
N ILE A 339 4.53 4.77 12.02
CA ILE A 339 4.89 3.67 12.94
C ILE A 339 3.84 3.51 14.04
N SER A 340 3.29 4.60 14.57
CA SER A 340 2.28 4.53 15.63
C SER A 340 0.90 4.06 15.13
N ILE A 341 0.57 4.30 13.86
CA ILE A 341 -0.70 3.90 13.24
C ILE A 341 -0.69 2.42 12.84
N THR A 342 0.47 1.89 12.42
CA THR A 342 0.61 0.54 11.87
C THR A 342 0.76 -0.54 12.93
N ASP A 343 0.52 -1.79 12.54
CA ASP A 343 0.61 -2.97 13.39
C ASP A 343 2.02 -3.59 13.42
N GLY A 344 3.00 -2.86 12.93
CA GLY A 344 4.39 -3.23 12.87
C GLY A 344 5.14 -2.53 11.74
N GLN A 345 6.44 -2.79 11.67
CA GLN A 345 7.31 -2.23 10.63
C GLN A 345 8.40 -3.20 10.20
N ILE A 346 8.71 -3.18 8.91
CA ILE A 346 9.87 -3.80 8.29
C ILE A 346 10.88 -2.67 8.01
N PHE A 347 11.94 -2.61 8.79
CA PHE A 347 12.98 -1.59 8.64
C PHE A 347 14.10 -2.09 7.73
N LEU A 348 14.37 -1.33 6.67
CA LEU A 348 15.46 -1.60 5.72
C LEU A 348 16.63 -0.68 5.99
N GLU A 349 17.76 -1.27 6.29
CA GLU A 349 18.99 -0.59 6.67
C GLU A 349 19.94 -0.42 5.49
N SER A 350 20.40 0.82 5.24
CA SER A 350 21.30 1.15 4.12
C SER A 350 22.64 0.42 4.21
N GLU A 351 23.18 0.25 5.43
CA GLU A 351 24.43 -0.43 5.66
C GLU A 351 24.36 -1.91 5.25
N LEU A 352 23.27 -2.61 5.63
CA LEU A 352 23.02 -3.99 5.20
C LEU A 352 22.90 -4.10 3.67
N PHE A 353 22.20 -3.14 3.06
CA PHE A 353 22.03 -3.12 1.61
C PHE A 353 23.36 -2.98 0.87
N HIS A 354 24.23 -2.07 1.32
CA HIS A 354 25.53 -1.84 0.71
C HIS A 354 26.53 -2.96 1.00
N SER A 355 26.42 -3.65 2.14
CA SER A 355 27.23 -4.84 2.44
C SER A 355 26.79 -6.11 1.68
N GLY A 356 25.76 -5.99 0.84
CA GLY A 356 25.28 -7.10 -0.01
C GLY A 356 24.24 -8.02 0.65
N VAL A 357 23.76 -7.67 1.86
CA VAL A 357 22.64 -8.37 2.50
C VAL A 357 21.33 -7.85 1.91
N ARG A 358 20.69 -8.66 1.09
CA ARG A 358 19.44 -8.31 0.37
C ARG A 358 18.43 -9.45 0.46
N PRO A 359 17.21 -9.19 1.01
CA PRO A 359 16.69 -7.90 1.48
C PRO A 359 17.42 -7.40 2.73
N ALA A 360 17.58 -6.07 2.84
CA ALA A 360 18.33 -5.41 3.90
C ALA A 360 17.52 -5.24 5.20
N VAL A 361 16.80 -6.28 5.60
CA VAL A 361 15.90 -6.24 6.77
C VAL A 361 16.71 -6.26 8.06
N ASN A 362 16.53 -5.25 8.90
CA ASN A 362 17.09 -5.22 10.24
C ASN A 362 16.15 -5.93 11.23
N PRO A 363 16.51 -7.12 11.78
CA PRO A 363 15.62 -7.87 12.66
C PRO A 363 15.43 -7.23 14.04
N GLY A 364 16.38 -6.39 14.48
CA GLY A 364 16.37 -5.78 15.81
C GLY A 364 15.25 -4.77 16.00
N ILE A 365 15.02 -3.93 14.98
CA ILE A 365 14.04 -2.84 15.02
C ILE A 365 12.79 -3.11 14.16
N SER A 366 12.76 -4.20 13.40
CA SER A 366 11.58 -4.66 12.69
C SER A 366 10.68 -5.46 13.62
N VAL A 367 9.38 -5.20 13.57
CA VAL A 367 8.38 -5.80 14.47
C VAL A 367 7.10 -6.10 13.71
N SER A 368 6.50 -7.27 13.95
CA SER A 368 5.10 -7.55 13.64
C SER A 368 4.34 -7.74 14.95
N ARG A 369 3.32 -6.93 15.21
CA ARG A 369 2.48 -7.04 16.42
C ARG A 369 1.54 -8.24 16.36
N VAL A 370 1.24 -8.77 15.18
CA VAL A 370 0.47 -10.01 14.99
C VAL A 370 1.37 -11.23 15.24
N GLY A 371 2.62 -11.17 14.79
CA GLY A 371 3.65 -12.17 15.03
C GLY A 371 3.24 -13.57 14.58
N GLY A 372 3.56 -14.57 15.38
CA GLY A 372 3.32 -15.98 15.06
C GLY A 372 1.86 -16.39 14.84
N ASN A 373 0.88 -15.50 15.10
CA ASN A 373 -0.51 -15.75 14.74
C ASN A 373 -0.74 -15.60 13.22
N ALA A 374 0.17 -14.89 12.53
CA ALA A 374 0.19 -14.75 11.08
C ALA A 374 1.15 -15.73 10.40
N GLN A 375 1.50 -16.83 11.05
CA GLN A 375 2.32 -17.90 10.49
C GLN A 375 1.59 -19.24 10.49
N ILE A 376 1.89 -20.07 9.48
CA ILE A 376 1.50 -21.48 9.54
C ILE A 376 2.29 -22.17 10.69
N LYS A 377 1.71 -23.23 11.27
CA LYS A 377 2.30 -23.90 12.43
C LYS A 377 3.72 -24.43 12.15
N ALA A 378 3.97 -24.92 10.93
CA ALA A 378 5.28 -25.37 10.50
C ALA A 378 6.31 -24.23 10.57
N MET A 379 6.02 -23.05 9.98
CA MET A 379 6.91 -21.89 10.03
C MET A 379 7.13 -21.41 11.45
N LYS A 380 6.07 -21.30 12.25
CA LYS A 380 6.16 -20.90 13.66
C LYS A 380 7.07 -21.84 14.47
N LYS A 381 7.03 -23.15 14.18
CA LYS A 381 7.89 -24.17 14.83
C LYS A 381 9.36 -23.97 14.47
N VAL A 382 9.67 -23.81 13.17
CA VAL A 382 11.07 -23.78 12.71
C VAL A 382 11.72 -22.41 12.86
N ALA A 383 10.97 -21.31 12.75
CA ALA A 383 11.51 -19.94 12.80
C ALA A 383 11.47 -19.32 14.20
N GLY A 384 10.97 -20.02 15.22
CA GLY A 384 10.75 -19.45 16.55
C GLY A 384 11.97 -18.82 17.21
N THR A 385 13.16 -19.34 16.97
CA THR A 385 14.43 -18.84 17.50
C THR A 385 15.25 -18.02 16.48
N LEU A 386 14.87 -18.02 15.21
CA LEU A 386 15.67 -17.43 14.13
C LEU A 386 15.96 -15.95 14.36
N LYS A 387 14.94 -15.18 14.74
CA LYS A 387 15.10 -13.74 15.00
C LYS A 387 16.08 -13.47 16.13
N LEU A 388 16.03 -14.27 17.19
CA LEU A 388 16.95 -14.17 18.33
C LEU A 388 18.39 -14.49 17.91
N LEU A 389 18.59 -15.59 17.19
CA LEU A 389 19.91 -16.01 16.70
C LEU A 389 20.52 -14.95 15.78
N TYR A 390 19.72 -14.38 14.89
CA TYR A 390 20.20 -13.33 13.99
C TYR A 390 20.51 -12.03 14.75
N SER A 391 19.69 -11.63 15.71
CA SER A 391 19.98 -10.44 16.52
C SER A 391 21.24 -10.60 17.36
N GLN A 392 21.45 -11.77 17.98
CA GLN A 392 22.68 -12.08 18.71
C GLN A 392 23.92 -12.06 17.80
N TYR A 393 23.80 -12.60 16.60
CA TYR A 393 24.88 -12.52 15.60
C TYR A 393 25.25 -11.06 15.29
N ARG A 394 24.27 -10.20 15.07
CA ARG A 394 24.50 -8.78 14.78
C ARG A 394 25.24 -8.05 15.91
N GLU A 395 24.87 -8.33 17.16
CA GLU A 395 25.57 -7.80 18.33
C GLU A 395 27.01 -8.30 18.41
N LEU A 396 27.21 -9.62 18.28
CA LEU A 396 28.52 -10.22 18.32
C LEU A 396 29.45 -9.78 17.17
N GLN A 397 28.89 -9.56 15.98
CA GLN A 397 29.64 -9.08 14.82
C GLN A 397 30.32 -7.72 15.10
N GLY A 398 29.63 -6.81 15.80
CA GLY A 398 30.19 -5.52 16.22
C GLY A 398 31.37 -5.70 17.18
N PHE A 399 31.29 -6.63 18.12
CA PHE A 399 32.39 -6.91 19.06
C PHE A 399 33.56 -7.66 18.41
N ALA A 400 33.27 -8.58 17.49
CA ALA A 400 34.30 -9.37 16.80
C ALA A 400 35.26 -8.53 15.96
N GLN A 401 34.88 -7.34 15.53
CA GLN A 401 35.73 -6.41 14.80
C GLN A 401 36.84 -5.79 15.71
N PHE A 402 36.64 -5.79 17.03
CA PHE A 402 37.55 -5.15 18.00
C PHE A 402 38.36 -6.13 18.88
N GLY A 403 38.05 -7.45 18.84
CA GLY A 403 38.67 -8.46 19.73
C GLY A 403 39.37 -9.57 18.95
N SER A 404 40.63 -9.84 19.31
CA SER A 404 41.43 -10.91 18.70
C SER A 404 41.21 -12.31 19.28
N ASP A 405 40.69 -12.43 20.52
CA ASP A 405 40.49 -13.71 21.21
C ASP A 405 39.02 -13.94 21.51
N LEU A 406 38.34 -14.59 20.59
CA LEU A 406 36.97 -15.09 20.79
C LEU A 406 36.99 -16.50 21.35
N ASP A 407 36.17 -16.76 22.37
CA ASP A 407 35.95 -18.13 22.87
C ASP A 407 35.29 -19.05 21.81
N ALA A 408 35.34 -20.34 22.03
CA ALA A 408 34.82 -21.35 21.09
C ALA A 408 33.30 -21.19 20.85
N ASP A 409 32.55 -20.85 21.91
CA ASP A 409 31.09 -20.68 21.83
C ASP A 409 30.70 -19.45 21.05
N THR A 410 31.37 -18.31 21.28
CA THR A 410 31.17 -17.09 20.53
C THR A 410 31.49 -17.28 19.05
N ARG A 411 32.59 -18.00 18.75
CA ARG A 411 32.96 -18.35 17.38
C ARG A 411 31.91 -19.23 16.70
N ALA A 412 31.38 -20.23 17.39
CA ALA A 412 30.34 -21.10 16.88
C ALA A 412 29.03 -20.32 16.57
N ARG A 413 28.67 -19.36 17.43
CA ARG A 413 27.50 -18.48 17.21
C ARG A 413 27.71 -17.54 16.02
N LEU A 414 28.89 -16.98 15.85
CA LEU A 414 29.22 -16.15 14.68
C LEU A 414 29.16 -16.96 13.39
N ASP A 415 29.67 -18.19 13.43
CA ASP A 415 29.61 -19.12 12.30
C ASP A 415 28.19 -19.48 11.90
N GLN A 416 27.32 -19.79 12.86
CA GLN A 416 25.90 -20.06 12.61
C GLN A 416 25.21 -18.82 12.10
N GLY A 417 25.46 -17.66 12.71
CA GLY A 417 24.86 -16.39 12.32
C GLY A 417 25.22 -15.97 10.89
N ALA A 418 26.48 -16.17 10.48
CA ALA A 418 26.91 -15.90 9.10
C ALA A 418 26.13 -16.75 8.08
N ARG A 419 25.87 -18.05 8.40
CA ARG A 419 25.05 -18.93 7.56
C ARG A 419 23.58 -18.51 7.55
N ILE A 420 23.05 -18.04 8.69
CA ILE A 420 21.68 -17.48 8.73
C ILE A 420 21.56 -16.29 7.80
N VAL A 421 22.53 -15.36 7.82
CA VAL A 421 22.53 -14.20 6.91
C VAL A 421 22.56 -14.65 5.46
N GLU A 422 23.39 -15.62 5.10
CA GLU A 422 23.49 -16.11 3.72
C GLU A 422 22.19 -16.79 3.26
N VAL A 423 21.59 -17.63 4.10
CA VAL A 423 20.29 -18.26 3.81
C VAL A 423 19.19 -17.23 3.63
N LEU A 424 19.19 -16.14 4.40
CA LEU A 424 18.15 -15.10 4.31
C LEU A 424 18.30 -14.19 3.10
N LYS A 425 19.45 -14.21 2.41
CA LYS A 425 19.59 -13.47 1.13
C LYS A 425 18.64 -14.04 0.07
N GLN A 426 18.09 -13.16 -0.72
CA GLN A 426 17.15 -13.53 -1.78
C GLN A 426 17.19 -12.51 -2.92
N GLY A 427 17.16 -13.00 -4.15
CA GLY A 427 17.09 -12.16 -5.34
C GLY A 427 15.74 -11.48 -5.49
N ARG A 428 15.70 -10.38 -6.22
CA ARG A 428 14.44 -9.73 -6.59
C ARG A 428 13.64 -10.57 -7.57
N SER A 429 12.32 -10.42 -7.55
CA SER A 429 11.37 -11.14 -8.42
C SER A 429 11.51 -12.67 -8.34
N SER A 430 11.91 -13.16 -7.17
CA SER A 430 12.13 -14.59 -6.92
C SER A 430 11.48 -14.99 -5.59
N PRO A 431 10.15 -14.83 -5.44
CA PRO A 431 9.47 -15.26 -4.25
C PRO A 431 9.55 -16.78 -4.09
N ILE A 432 9.71 -17.25 -2.85
CA ILE A 432 9.88 -18.65 -2.50
C ILE A 432 8.62 -19.14 -1.78
N ALA A 433 8.10 -20.30 -2.18
CA ALA A 433 6.95 -20.91 -1.55
C ALA A 433 7.23 -21.26 -0.08
N VAL A 434 6.21 -21.14 0.79
CA VAL A 434 6.39 -21.25 2.24
C VAL A 434 6.91 -22.62 2.68
N GLU A 435 6.54 -23.70 2.01
CA GLU A 435 7.02 -25.06 2.29
C GLU A 435 8.53 -25.18 2.04
N LEU A 436 9.06 -24.53 1.02
CA LEU A 436 10.51 -24.49 0.75
C LEU A 436 11.24 -23.56 1.72
N GLN A 437 10.62 -22.45 2.13
CA GLN A 437 11.16 -21.60 3.17
C GLN A 437 11.29 -22.35 4.50
N VAL A 438 10.26 -23.14 4.88
CA VAL A 438 10.29 -23.97 6.09
C VAL A 438 11.48 -24.94 6.04
N ALA A 439 11.75 -25.57 4.90
CA ALA A 439 12.83 -26.52 4.74
C ALA A 439 14.22 -25.89 4.95
N ILE A 440 14.51 -24.77 4.31
CA ILE A 440 15.83 -24.14 4.42
C ILE A 440 16.04 -23.45 5.78
N ILE A 441 14.99 -22.87 6.36
CA ILE A 441 15.05 -22.29 7.71
C ILE A 441 15.24 -23.38 8.75
N TYR A 442 14.56 -24.53 8.61
CA TYR A 442 14.80 -25.69 9.47
C TYR A 442 16.28 -26.12 9.45
N ALA A 443 16.88 -26.20 8.25
CA ALA A 443 18.28 -26.59 8.09
C ALA A 443 19.24 -25.64 8.82
N VAL A 444 19.06 -24.31 8.68
CA VAL A 444 20.00 -23.35 9.28
C VAL A 444 19.80 -23.18 10.78
N VAL A 445 18.56 -23.19 11.26
CA VAL A 445 18.25 -23.03 12.69
C VAL A 445 18.73 -24.23 13.50
N ASN A 446 18.59 -25.45 12.96
CA ASN A 446 19.10 -26.66 13.58
C ASN A 446 20.59 -26.93 13.32
N ASN A 447 21.32 -25.94 12.80
CA ASN A 447 22.77 -25.99 12.52
C ASN A 447 23.20 -27.16 11.63
N LEU A 448 22.30 -27.64 10.75
CA LEU A 448 22.61 -28.74 9.80
C LEU A 448 23.57 -28.32 8.68
N LEU A 449 23.74 -27.01 8.49
CA LEU A 449 24.63 -26.44 7.49
C LEU A 449 26.04 -26.14 7.99
N LYS A 450 26.40 -26.60 9.20
CA LYS A 450 27.71 -26.30 9.83
C LYS A 450 28.90 -26.70 8.98
N GLU A 451 28.78 -27.81 8.24
CA GLU A 451 29.86 -28.37 7.40
C GLU A 451 29.86 -27.83 5.97
N VAL A 452 28.81 -27.11 5.56
CA VAL A 452 28.74 -26.48 4.25
C VAL A 452 29.48 -25.14 4.28
N ALA A 453 30.33 -24.89 3.29
CA ALA A 453 31.02 -23.60 3.16
C ALA A 453 30.01 -22.48 2.93
N ILE A 454 30.29 -21.27 3.46
CA ILE A 454 29.35 -20.14 3.38
C ILE A 454 29.07 -19.77 1.91
N GLU A 455 30.09 -19.79 1.08
CA GLU A 455 30.00 -19.52 -0.36
C GLU A 455 29.14 -20.53 -1.13
N ASP A 456 28.96 -21.73 -0.62
CA ASP A 456 28.19 -22.82 -1.26
C ASP A 456 26.72 -22.87 -0.78
N ILE A 457 26.33 -22.07 0.22
CA ILE A 457 24.97 -22.09 0.77
C ILE A 457 23.92 -21.80 -0.32
N ALA A 458 24.16 -20.85 -1.20
CA ALA A 458 23.23 -20.53 -2.27
C ALA A 458 23.06 -21.71 -3.27
N ALA A 459 24.15 -22.43 -3.59
CA ALA A 459 24.13 -23.62 -4.43
C ALA A 459 23.42 -24.77 -3.71
N PHE A 460 23.69 -24.96 -2.42
CA PHE A 460 23.00 -25.92 -1.58
C PHE A 460 21.49 -25.68 -1.51
N GLU A 461 21.07 -24.43 -1.30
CA GLU A 461 19.64 -24.06 -1.26
C GLU A 461 18.94 -24.45 -2.56
N LYS A 462 19.54 -24.14 -3.69
CA LYS A 462 18.99 -24.47 -5.01
C LYS A 462 18.87 -25.99 -5.18
N GLU A 463 19.91 -26.73 -4.91
CA GLU A 463 19.92 -28.21 -5.00
C GLU A 463 18.91 -28.85 -4.05
N LEU A 464 18.76 -28.29 -2.83
CA LEU A 464 17.77 -28.75 -1.85
C LEU A 464 16.35 -28.54 -2.40
N PHE A 465 16.05 -27.39 -2.96
CA PHE A 465 14.72 -27.10 -3.51
C PHE A 465 14.41 -28.01 -4.72
N GLU A 466 15.37 -28.24 -5.59
CA GLU A 466 15.23 -29.17 -6.71
C GLU A 466 15.00 -30.60 -6.22
N HIS A 467 15.77 -31.04 -5.21
CA HIS A 467 15.63 -32.38 -4.64
C HIS A 467 14.27 -32.56 -3.95
N LEU A 468 13.83 -31.61 -3.13
CA LEU A 468 12.53 -31.66 -2.44
C LEU A 468 11.37 -31.71 -3.43
N THR A 469 11.43 -30.87 -4.48
CA THR A 469 10.38 -30.82 -5.49
C THR A 469 10.30 -32.11 -6.32
N ALA A 470 11.44 -32.71 -6.64
CA ALA A 470 11.50 -33.91 -7.48
C ALA A 470 11.27 -35.22 -6.69
N SER A 471 11.78 -35.32 -5.45
CA SER A 471 11.84 -36.55 -4.70
C SER A 471 10.91 -36.64 -3.50
N CYS A 472 10.46 -35.50 -2.95
CA CYS A 472 9.63 -35.42 -1.77
C CYS A 472 8.38 -34.53 -1.97
N PRO A 473 7.62 -34.67 -3.07
CA PRO A 473 6.47 -33.82 -3.34
C PRO A 473 5.37 -33.93 -2.26
N GLU A 474 5.18 -35.12 -1.69
CA GLU A 474 4.19 -35.35 -0.63
C GLU A 474 4.51 -34.59 0.66
N LEU A 475 5.79 -34.45 1.00
CA LEU A 475 6.24 -33.65 2.13
C LEU A 475 5.86 -32.16 1.91
N LEU A 476 6.18 -31.62 0.74
CA LEU A 476 5.84 -30.22 0.41
C LEU A 476 4.33 -29.98 0.37
N ASP A 477 3.58 -30.90 -0.23
CA ASP A 477 2.10 -30.83 -0.26
C ASP A 477 1.48 -30.89 1.13
N SER A 478 2.01 -31.76 2.01
CA SER A 478 1.57 -31.84 3.39
C SER A 478 1.77 -30.51 4.13
N ILE A 479 2.96 -29.90 4.02
CA ILE A 479 3.24 -28.59 4.65
C ILE A 479 2.33 -27.50 4.06
N ARG A 480 2.12 -27.48 2.74
CA ARG A 480 1.28 -26.50 2.06
C ARG A 480 -0.18 -26.58 2.46
N THR A 481 -0.75 -27.79 2.55
CA THR A 481 -2.17 -28.01 2.81
C THR A 481 -2.52 -27.99 4.29
N THR A 482 -1.73 -28.65 5.14
CA THR A 482 -2.00 -28.74 6.58
C THR A 482 -1.39 -27.59 7.39
N GLY A 483 -0.34 -26.97 6.86
CA GLY A 483 0.44 -25.96 7.58
C GLY A 483 1.23 -26.53 8.77
N VAL A 484 1.40 -27.86 8.88
CA VAL A 484 2.00 -28.53 10.03
C VAL A 484 3.24 -29.32 9.59
N LEU A 485 4.28 -29.31 10.41
CA LEU A 485 5.45 -30.17 10.32
C LEU A 485 5.45 -31.10 11.52
N ASP A 486 4.85 -32.30 11.38
CA ASP A 486 4.87 -33.33 12.37
C ASP A 486 6.24 -34.03 12.46
N LYS A 487 6.40 -34.96 13.39
CA LYS A 487 7.69 -35.60 13.62
C LYS A 487 8.13 -36.49 12.43
N GLU A 488 7.19 -37.20 11.83
CA GLU A 488 7.48 -38.06 10.66
C GLU A 488 7.98 -37.24 9.46
N ARG A 489 7.29 -36.14 9.16
CA ARG A 489 7.69 -35.23 8.11
C ARG A 489 8.98 -34.46 8.43
N GLU A 490 9.24 -34.20 9.72
CA GLU A 490 10.49 -33.58 10.15
C GLU A 490 11.68 -34.55 9.94
N ASP A 491 11.51 -35.84 10.25
CA ASP A 491 12.54 -36.86 10.01
C ASP A 491 12.80 -37.06 8.51
N GLU A 492 11.74 -37.06 7.68
CA GLU A 492 11.84 -37.10 6.23
C GLU A 492 12.60 -35.87 5.67
N LEU A 493 12.25 -34.66 6.15
CA LEU A 493 12.92 -33.43 5.78
C LEU A 493 14.42 -33.47 6.13
N ARG A 494 14.74 -33.94 7.32
CA ARG A 494 16.12 -34.07 7.79
C ARG A 494 16.92 -35.04 6.92
N ALA A 495 16.34 -36.20 6.58
CA ALA A 495 16.98 -37.15 5.67
C ALA A 495 17.24 -36.56 4.28
N ALA A 496 16.31 -35.80 3.75
CA ALA A 496 16.47 -35.08 2.46
C ALA A 496 17.60 -34.04 2.55
N ILE A 497 17.68 -33.25 3.62
CA ILE A 497 18.75 -32.27 3.86
C ILE A 497 20.12 -32.98 3.94
N ASP A 498 20.23 -34.06 4.74
CA ASP A 498 21.48 -34.80 4.91
C ASP A 498 21.95 -35.43 3.57
N LYS A 499 21.04 -35.91 2.75
CA LYS A 499 21.34 -36.45 1.42
C LYS A 499 21.91 -35.38 0.48
N VAL A 500 21.32 -34.18 0.45
CA VAL A 500 21.84 -33.08 -0.38
C VAL A 500 23.16 -32.58 0.19
N LYS A 501 23.25 -32.44 1.53
CA LYS A 501 24.47 -32.00 2.23
C LYS A 501 25.69 -32.86 1.87
N SER A 502 25.53 -34.17 1.73
CA SER A 502 26.63 -35.08 1.40
C SER A 502 27.32 -34.72 0.07
N LYS A 503 26.71 -33.96 -0.82
CA LYS A 503 27.32 -33.50 -2.07
C LYS A 503 28.22 -32.27 -1.88
N PHE A 504 28.10 -31.56 -0.75
CA PHE A 504 28.81 -30.31 -0.44
C PHE A 504 29.85 -30.46 0.67
N ILE A 505 29.99 -31.66 1.20
CA ILE A 505 31.03 -32.00 2.16
C ILE A 505 32.10 -32.80 1.39
N ALA A 506 33.23 -32.17 1.17
CA ALA A 506 34.39 -32.81 0.53
C ALA A 506 35.20 -33.63 1.54
#